data_8484d58907943f187de48672cff5cacb
#
_entry.id   8484d58907943f187de48672cff5cacb
#
_cell.length_a   1.000
_cell.length_b   1.000
_cell.length_c   1.000
_cell.angle_alpha   90.00
_cell.angle_beta   90.00
_cell.angle_gamma   90.00
#
_symmetry.space_group_name_H-M   'P 1'
#
loop_
_entity.id
_entity.type
_entity.pdbx_description
1 polymer ?
#
loop_
_entity_poly.entity_id
_entity_poly.type
_entity_poly.pdbx_seq_one_letter_code
_entity_poly.pdbx_strand_id
1 'polypeptide(L)'
;MTQLLNAIPGALAQGLIWGVMAIGVYITYKVLDIADLTVDGSLCTGAAVCTMLLLAGHSPWIAMLCAVLAGLLAGTVTGLLHVLLGIPPILAGILTQMVLWSVNLKILGKANQALPARSIDVLLTQMNIPAALPVLLGWAAVLVTLLVLFFSTELGCALRATGCNPVMSRAQGVNTGLMKVIGLALSNAVVAMSGGLLCQYQGYTDVNMGRGAVVIGLAAVVIGHAVLGRHGGHMAAQLGGVVLGAVIYYIVYQVIIFAGFDTDLLKMFSAVVVAVFLGVPHVRDQIRTNSRIKKGGSRHAENA
;
A
#
# COMPACT_ATOMS: atom_id res chain seq x y z
N MET A 1 -21.51 9.89 -20.51
CA MET A 1 -20.75 8.66 -20.77
C MET A 1 -19.36 8.94 -21.34
N THR A 2 -19.19 9.77 -22.35
CA THR A 2 -17.87 10.12 -22.92
C THR A 2 -16.89 10.70 -21.89
N GLN A 3 -17.36 11.53 -20.96
CA GLN A 3 -16.54 12.11 -19.90
C GLN A 3 -16.04 11.06 -18.89
N LEU A 4 -16.84 10.04 -18.57
CA LEU A 4 -16.43 8.93 -17.72
C LEU A 4 -15.33 8.11 -18.39
N LEU A 5 -15.47 7.79 -19.69
CA LEU A 5 -14.47 7.07 -20.46
C LEU A 5 -13.13 7.83 -20.52
N ASN A 6 -13.18 9.15 -20.63
CA ASN A 6 -11.98 9.99 -20.61
C ASN A 6 -11.31 10.10 -19.23
N ALA A 7 -12.04 9.81 -18.14
CA ALA A 7 -11.50 9.83 -16.78
C ALA A 7 -10.88 8.48 -16.35
N ILE A 8 -11.23 7.37 -17.01
CA ILE A 8 -10.72 6.02 -16.71
C ILE A 8 -9.19 5.95 -16.77
N PRO A 9 -8.48 6.49 -17.76
CA PRO A 9 -7.01 6.44 -17.78
C PRO A 9 -6.37 7.10 -16.57
N GLY A 10 -6.95 8.20 -16.07
CA GLY A 10 -6.50 8.86 -14.84
C GLY A 10 -6.72 7.99 -13.60
N ALA A 11 -7.86 7.32 -13.51
CA ALA A 11 -8.16 6.38 -12.43
C ALA A 11 -7.20 5.16 -12.45
N LEU A 12 -6.87 4.65 -13.64
CA LEU A 12 -5.89 3.58 -13.81
C LEU A 12 -4.50 4.01 -13.34
N ALA A 13 -4.05 5.20 -13.72
CA ALA A 13 -2.75 5.73 -13.30
C ALA A 13 -2.68 5.90 -11.78
N GLN A 14 -3.69 6.51 -11.17
CA GLN A 14 -3.78 6.60 -9.71
C GLN A 14 -3.86 5.21 -9.06
N GLY A 15 -4.68 4.32 -9.58
CA GLY A 15 -4.80 2.95 -9.11
C GLY A 15 -3.47 2.18 -9.11
N LEU A 16 -2.63 2.38 -10.13
CA LEU A 16 -1.29 1.79 -10.20
C LEU A 16 -0.34 2.36 -9.14
N ILE A 17 -0.33 3.69 -8.94
CA ILE A 17 0.51 4.33 -7.92
C ILE A 17 0.14 3.83 -6.53
N TRP A 18 -1.15 3.83 -6.21
CA TRP A 18 -1.65 3.31 -4.94
C TRP A 18 -1.53 1.78 -4.84
N GLY A 19 -1.49 1.08 -5.96
CA GLY A 19 -1.16 -0.35 -6.02
C GLY A 19 0.25 -0.64 -5.55
N VAL A 20 1.21 0.20 -5.91
CA VAL A 20 2.59 0.13 -5.37
C VAL A 20 2.58 0.32 -3.86
N MET A 21 1.85 1.32 -3.34
CA MET A 21 1.69 1.54 -1.90
C MET A 21 1.04 0.33 -1.21
N ALA A 22 -0.02 -0.21 -1.82
CA ALA A 22 -0.75 -1.35 -1.27
C ALA A 22 0.12 -2.62 -1.19
N ILE A 23 1.11 -2.79 -2.07
CA ILE A 23 2.13 -3.86 -1.95
C ILE A 23 2.93 -3.69 -0.65
N GLY A 24 3.32 -2.47 -0.29
CA GLY A 24 3.96 -2.20 1.01
C GLY A 24 3.08 -2.64 2.18
N VAL A 25 1.81 -2.22 2.18
CA VAL A 25 0.83 -2.63 3.19
C VAL A 25 0.64 -4.15 3.21
N TYR A 26 0.64 -4.82 2.05
CA TYR A 26 0.57 -6.27 1.96
C TYR A 26 1.73 -6.95 2.70
N ILE A 27 2.95 -6.43 2.61
CA ILE A 27 4.13 -6.99 3.29
C ILE A 27 3.94 -6.94 4.81
N THR A 28 3.48 -5.84 5.37
CA THR A 28 3.28 -5.73 6.82
C THR A 28 2.05 -6.50 7.28
N TYR A 29 0.91 -6.30 6.64
CA TYR A 29 -0.37 -6.84 7.07
C TYR A 29 -0.51 -8.34 6.81
N LYS A 30 -0.14 -8.82 5.59
CA LYS A 30 -0.38 -10.21 5.19
C LYS A 30 0.83 -11.12 5.39
N VAL A 31 2.06 -10.60 5.18
CA VAL A 31 3.27 -11.41 5.28
C VAL A 31 3.81 -11.44 6.70
N LEU A 32 3.86 -10.30 7.40
CA LEU A 32 4.36 -10.20 8.78
C LEU A 32 3.29 -10.34 9.86
N ASP A 33 2.02 -10.21 9.50
CA ASP A 33 0.88 -10.12 10.44
C ASP A 33 1.05 -8.99 11.47
N ILE A 34 1.51 -7.84 10.99
CA ILE A 34 1.75 -6.63 11.78
C ILE A 34 0.95 -5.47 11.19
N ALA A 35 0.09 -4.84 12.00
CA ALA A 35 -0.60 -3.60 11.61
C ALA A 35 0.39 -2.43 11.75
N ASP A 36 0.83 -1.87 10.62
CA ASP A 36 1.76 -0.74 10.55
C ASP A 36 1.04 0.55 10.13
N LEU A 37 0.94 1.50 11.03
CA LEU A 37 0.37 2.81 10.78
C LEU A 37 1.41 3.86 10.32
N THR A 38 2.69 3.48 10.25
CA THR A 38 3.77 4.34 9.73
C THR A 38 3.57 4.68 8.26
N VAL A 39 2.85 3.83 7.52
CA VAL A 39 2.54 3.95 6.08
C VAL A 39 2.05 5.35 5.71
N ASP A 40 1.11 5.91 6.48
CA ASP A 40 0.57 7.27 6.25
C ASP A 40 1.68 8.34 6.28
N GLY A 41 2.62 8.21 7.23
CA GLY A 41 3.77 9.10 7.35
C GLY A 41 4.83 8.87 6.26
N SER A 42 5.17 7.60 6.01
CA SER A 42 6.22 7.22 5.06
C SER A 42 5.86 7.60 3.62
N LEU A 43 4.59 7.52 3.23
CA LEU A 43 4.13 7.99 1.92
C LEU A 43 4.41 9.48 1.74
N CYS A 44 4.05 10.28 2.75
CA CYS A 44 4.33 11.72 2.74
C CYS A 44 5.84 12.01 2.76
N THR A 45 6.63 11.22 3.51
CA THR A 45 8.09 11.38 3.57
C THR A 45 8.73 11.13 2.20
N GLY A 46 8.32 10.07 1.52
CA GLY A 46 8.77 9.78 0.15
C GLY A 46 8.44 10.90 -0.82
N ALA A 47 7.21 11.43 -0.75
CA ALA A 47 6.78 12.55 -1.57
C ALA A 47 7.56 13.85 -1.23
N ALA A 48 7.77 14.16 0.04
CA ALA A 48 8.48 15.35 0.50
C ALA A 48 9.96 15.36 0.04
N VAL A 49 10.66 14.25 0.26
CA VAL A 49 12.06 14.10 -0.13
C VAL A 49 12.19 14.18 -1.66
N CYS A 50 11.33 13.47 -2.40
CA CYS A 50 11.33 13.49 -3.86
C CYS A 50 11.09 14.91 -4.39
N THR A 51 10.08 15.62 -3.89
CA THR A 51 9.73 16.97 -4.32
C THR A 51 10.86 17.95 -4.08
N MET A 52 11.49 17.92 -2.90
CA MET A 52 12.56 18.87 -2.58
C MET A 52 13.82 18.63 -3.39
N LEU A 53 14.17 17.37 -3.69
CA LEU A 53 15.31 17.05 -4.55
C LEU A 53 15.06 17.44 -6.01
N LEU A 54 13.84 17.28 -6.51
CA LEU A 54 13.47 17.75 -7.85
C LEU A 54 13.51 19.29 -7.95
N LEU A 55 13.04 19.99 -6.94
CA LEU A 55 13.13 21.45 -6.86
C LEU A 55 14.59 21.95 -6.76
N ALA A 56 15.47 21.17 -6.15
CA ALA A 56 16.91 21.44 -6.11
C ALA A 56 17.63 21.13 -7.44
N GLY A 57 16.93 20.63 -8.48
CA GLY A 57 17.50 20.35 -9.79
C GLY A 57 18.17 18.99 -9.93
N HIS A 58 17.97 18.08 -8.97
CA HIS A 58 18.48 16.70 -9.10
C HIS A 58 17.64 15.87 -10.06
N SER A 59 18.27 14.84 -10.66
CA SER A 59 17.56 13.94 -11.57
C SER A 59 16.43 13.18 -10.86
N PRO A 60 15.33 12.86 -11.57
CA PRO A 60 14.18 12.15 -11.00
C PRO A 60 14.55 10.77 -10.41
N TRP A 61 15.55 10.10 -10.99
CA TRP A 61 16.04 8.81 -10.51
C TRP A 61 16.71 8.91 -9.14
N ILE A 62 17.54 9.94 -8.92
CA ILE A 62 18.18 10.21 -7.63
C ILE A 62 17.11 10.58 -6.60
N ALA A 63 16.15 11.41 -6.98
CA ALA A 63 15.04 11.80 -6.10
C ALA A 63 14.22 10.58 -5.65
N MET A 64 13.92 9.66 -6.56
CA MET A 64 13.21 8.40 -6.25
C MET A 64 14.03 7.48 -5.33
N LEU A 65 15.34 7.34 -5.60
CA LEU A 65 16.21 6.52 -4.76
C LEU A 65 16.26 7.07 -3.32
N CYS A 66 16.42 8.38 -3.16
CA CYS A 66 16.42 9.03 -1.85
C CYS A 66 15.07 8.91 -1.13
N ALA A 67 13.95 8.96 -1.87
CA ALA A 67 12.62 8.72 -1.32
C ALA A 67 12.50 7.30 -0.75
N VAL A 68 12.97 6.28 -1.48
CA VAL A 68 12.99 4.88 -1.03
C VAL A 68 13.84 4.71 0.22
N LEU A 69 15.04 5.31 0.25
CA LEU A 69 15.93 5.27 1.42
C LEU A 69 15.30 5.96 2.64
N ALA A 70 14.62 7.09 2.45
CA ALA A 70 13.92 7.77 3.54
C ALA A 70 12.79 6.89 4.13
N GLY A 71 12.02 6.20 3.29
CA GLY A 71 11.02 5.24 3.73
C GLY A 71 11.61 4.04 4.45
N LEU A 72 12.73 3.51 3.94
CA LEU A 72 13.48 2.42 4.58
C LEU A 72 13.93 2.82 6.00
N LEU A 73 14.45 4.02 6.17
CA LEU A 73 14.84 4.55 7.49
C LEU A 73 13.62 4.70 8.40
N ALA A 74 12.50 5.23 7.91
CA ALA A 74 11.27 5.38 8.66
C ALA A 74 10.76 4.03 9.18
N GLY A 75 10.67 3.02 8.31
CA GLY A 75 10.27 1.66 8.69
C GLY A 75 11.26 0.98 9.63
N THR A 76 12.56 1.25 9.48
CA THR A 76 13.59 0.75 10.42
C THR A 76 13.37 1.32 11.80
N VAL A 77 13.11 2.63 11.94
CA VAL A 77 12.81 3.27 13.22
C VAL A 77 11.59 2.63 13.88
N THR A 78 10.50 2.44 13.14
CA THR A 78 9.30 1.75 13.67
C THR A 78 9.62 0.33 14.13
N GLY A 79 10.41 -0.40 13.33
CA GLY A 79 10.84 -1.75 13.68
C GLY A 79 11.69 -1.81 14.95
N LEU A 80 12.62 -0.86 15.11
CA LEU A 80 13.45 -0.76 16.31
C LEU A 80 12.62 -0.39 17.55
N LEU A 81 11.67 0.55 17.44
CA LEU A 81 10.75 0.88 18.52
C LEU A 81 9.95 -0.35 18.98
N HIS A 82 9.48 -1.15 18.03
CA HIS A 82 8.74 -2.37 18.34
C HIS A 82 9.63 -3.46 18.96
N VAL A 83 10.80 -3.72 18.37
CA VAL A 83 11.63 -4.88 18.75
C VAL A 83 12.52 -4.59 19.96
N LEU A 84 13.16 -3.41 20.01
CA LEU A 84 14.10 -3.07 21.10
C LEU A 84 13.38 -2.53 22.34
N LEU A 85 12.38 -1.66 22.14
CA LEU A 85 11.65 -1.05 23.25
C LEU A 85 10.40 -1.84 23.67
N GLY A 86 10.03 -2.90 22.91
CA GLY A 86 8.86 -3.72 23.22
C GLY A 86 7.52 -3.00 23.03
N ILE A 87 7.51 -1.86 22.32
CA ILE A 87 6.28 -1.09 22.08
C ILE A 87 5.36 -1.87 21.16
N PRO A 88 4.04 -1.96 21.45
CA PRO A 88 3.06 -2.59 20.52
C PRO A 88 3.18 -2.02 19.11
N PRO A 89 3.08 -2.85 18.04
CA PRO A 89 3.36 -2.42 16.66
C PRO A 89 2.52 -1.22 16.21
N ILE A 90 1.22 -1.24 16.54
CA ILE A 90 0.29 -0.15 16.20
C ILE A 90 0.76 1.16 16.83
N LEU A 91 1.14 1.12 18.10
CA LEU A 91 1.61 2.31 18.84
C LEU A 91 2.94 2.80 18.29
N ALA A 92 3.88 1.90 18.00
CA ALA A 92 5.16 2.25 17.36
C ALA A 92 4.94 2.95 16.02
N GLY A 93 4.00 2.45 15.20
CA GLY A 93 3.62 3.07 13.93
C GLY A 93 3.03 4.48 14.11
N ILE A 94 2.13 4.67 15.06
CA ILE A 94 1.54 6.00 15.37
C ILE A 94 2.63 6.98 15.82
N LEU A 95 3.53 6.57 16.72
CA LEU A 95 4.62 7.43 17.20
C LEU A 95 5.52 7.85 16.03
N THR A 96 5.94 6.91 15.19
CA THR A 96 6.77 7.23 14.03
C THR A 96 6.02 8.14 13.05
N GLN A 97 4.73 7.90 12.78
CA GLN A 97 3.92 8.76 11.92
C GLN A 97 3.87 10.21 12.43
N MET A 98 3.71 10.41 13.75
CA MET A 98 3.70 11.76 14.35
C MET A 98 5.07 12.46 14.20
N VAL A 99 6.17 11.73 14.38
CA VAL A 99 7.52 12.26 14.15
C VAL A 99 7.70 12.62 12.67
N LEU A 100 7.31 11.72 11.76
CA LEU A 100 7.42 11.95 10.31
C LEU A 100 6.59 13.14 9.85
N TRP A 101 5.42 13.39 10.45
CA TRP A 101 4.64 14.59 10.12
C TRP A 101 5.43 15.88 10.36
N SER A 102 6.10 15.98 11.51
CA SER A 102 6.94 17.15 11.86
C SER A 102 8.19 17.22 10.97
N VAL A 103 8.83 16.10 10.68
CA VAL A 103 9.99 16.00 9.79
C VAL A 103 9.61 16.44 8.37
N ASN A 104 8.49 15.95 7.84
CA ASN A 104 8.00 16.30 6.51
C ASN A 104 7.68 17.79 6.37
N LEU A 105 7.07 18.38 7.40
CA LEU A 105 6.82 19.83 7.44
C LEU A 105 8.14 20.62 7.41
N LYS A 106 9.16 20.13 8.11
CA LYS A 106 10.49 20.76 8.14
C LYS A 106 11.20 20.63 6.79
N ILE A 107 11.09 19.46 6.14
CA ILE A 107 11.67 19.21 4.80
C ILE A 107 11.01 20.10 3.76
N LEU A 108 9.67 20.16 3.72
CA LEU A 108 8.90 20.96 2.75
C LEU A 108 8.95 22.47 3.04
N GLY A 109 9.20 22.88 4.28
CA GLY A 109 9.16 24.27 4.72
C GLY A 109 7.76 24.90 4.80
N LYS A 110 6.74 24.23 4.23
CA LYS A 110 5.32 24.62 4.26
C LYS A 110 4.41 23.39 4.13
N ALA A 111 3.13 23.54 4.46
CA ALA A 111 2.18 22.43 4.46
C ALA A 111 1.94 21.82 3.07
N ASN A 112 1.94 22.67 2.03
CA ASN A 112 1.76 22.24 0.64
C ASN A 112 2.84 22.87 -0.24
N GLN A 113 3.56 22.03 -0.99
CA GLN A 113 4.61 22.41 -1.92
C GLN A 113 4.23 22.03 -3.34
N ALA A 114 4.08 23.00 -4.23
CA ALA A 114 3.86 22.77 -5.64
C ALA A 114 5.16 22.30 -6.33
N LEU A 115 5.03 21.33 -7.22
CA LEU A 115 6.09 20.88 -8.12
C LEU A 115 5.71 21.25 -9.55
N PRO A 116 6.32 22.27 -10.15
CA PRO A 116 5.96 22.75 -11.50
C PRO A 116 6.49 21.76 -12.56
N ALA A 117 5.73 20.71 -12.83
CA ALA A 117 6.06 19.63 -13.77
C ALA A 117 6.32 20.10 -15.22
N ARG A 118 6.05 21.37 -15.55
CA ARG A 118 6.36 21.95 -16.86
C ARG A 118 7.80 22.44 -17.00
N SER A 119 8.44 22.79 -15.87
CA SER A 119 9.78 23.39 -15.84
C SER A 119 10.82 22.45 -15.25
N ILE A 120 10.42 21.31 -14.73
CA ILE A 120 11.30 20.33 -14.07
C ILE A 120 11.10 18.98 -14.75
N ASP A 121 12.20 18.28 -15.00
CA ASP A 121 12.16 16.92 -15.50
C ASP A 121 11.51 15.99 -14.47
N VAL A 122 10.40 15.35 -14.85
CA VAL A 122 9.67 14.38 -14.02
C VAL A 122 9.47 13.09 -14.80
N LEU A 123 9.46 11.96 -14.11
CA LEU A 123 9.19 10.65 -14.75
C LEU A 123 7.73 10.52 -15.19
N LEU A 124 6.83 11.17 -14.47
CA LEU A 124 5.39 11.04 -14.62
C LEU A 124 4.73 12.40 -14.51
N THR A 125 3.71 12.63 -15.32
CA THR A 125 2.87 13.82 -15.20
C THR A 125 1.42 13.52 -15.53
N GLN A 126 0.50 14.13 -14.80
CA GLN A 126 -0.93 14.04 -15.09
C GLN A 126 -1.32 14.71 -16.42
N MET A 127 -0.46 15.59 -16.96
CA MET A 127 -0.69 16.26 -18.25
C MET A 127 -0.62 15.31 -19.45
N ASN A 128 0.14 14.21 -19.33
CA ASN A 128 0.30 13.21 -20.39
C ASN A 128 0.06 11.80 -19.85
N ILE A 129 -1.21 11.51 -19.55
CA ILE A 129 -1.64 10.22 -18.98
C ILE A 129 -1.26 9.03 -19.88
N PRO A 130 -1.42 9.09 -21.24
CA PRO A 130 -1.01 7.98 -22.11
C PRO A 130 0.47 7.61 -22.00
N ALA A 131 1.34 8.57 -21.76
CA ALA A 131 2.78 8.30 -21.53
C ALA A 131 3.08 7.84 -20.10
N ALA A 132 2.29 8.28 -19.12
CA ALA A 132 2.48 7.90 -17.72
C ALA A 132 2.09 6.44 -17.43
N LEU A 133 1.03 5.91 -18.09
CA LEU A 133 0.54 4.55 -17.87
C LEU A 133 1.60 3.45 -18.09
N PRO A 134 2.32 3.40 -19.25
CA PRO A 134 3.33 2.37 -19.46
C PRO A 134 4.50 2.46 -18.47
N VAL A 135 4.87 3.67 -18.07
CA VAL A 135 5.92 3.88 -17.06
C VAL A 135 5.47 3.34 -15.69
N LEU A 136 4.23 3.61 -15.28
CA LEU A 136 3.66 3.10 -14.03
C LEU A 136 3.52 1.57 -14.04
N LEU A 137 3.07 1.00 -15.15
CA LEU A 137 3.03 -0.46 -15.33
C LEU A 137 4.45 -1.06 -15.26
N GLY A 138 5.42 -0.42 -15.87
CA GLY A 138 6.84 -0.82 -15.77
C GLY A 138 7.34 -0.81 -14.31
N TRP A 139 7.08 0.27 -13.58
CA TRP A 139 7.43 0.37 -12.16
C TRP A 139 6.76 -0.73 -11.32
N ALA A 140 5.45 -0.95 -11.50
CA ALA A 140 4.74 -2.00 -10.78
C ALA A 140 5.29 -3.40 -11.13
N ALA A 141 5.56 -3.68 -12.41
CA ALA A 141 6.10 -4.96 -12.86
C ALA A 141 7.52 -5.21 -12.31
N VAL A 142 8.40 -4.21 -12.36
CA VAL A 142 9.76 -4.29 -11.81
C VAL A 142 9.70 -4.53 -10.30
N LEU A 143 8.87 -3.78 -9.58
CA LEU A 143 8.71 -3.95 -8.14
C LEU A 143 8.19 -5.35 -7.78
N VAL A 144 7.14 -5.82 -8.45
CA VAL A 144 6.60 -7.17 -8.23
C VAL A 144 7.68 -8.22 -8.50
N THR A 145 8.44 -8.09 -9.58
CA THR A 145 9.52 -9.02 -9.92
C THR A 145 10.61 -9.03 -8.85
N LEU A 146 11.08 -7.84 -8.41
CA LEU A 146 12.08 -7.71 -7.35
C LEU A 146 11.60 -8.33 -6.03
N LEU A 147 10.35 -8.11 -5.66
CA LEU A 147 9.79 -8.68 -4.44
C LEU A 147 9.60 -10.19 -4.54
N VAL A 148 9.19 -10.72 -5.69
CA VAL A 148 9.11 -12.18 -5.92
C VAL A 148 10.48 -12.83 -5.77
N LEU A 149 11.52 -12.22 -6.35
CA LEU A 149 12.90 -12.67 -6.18
C LEU A 149 13.34 -12.60 -4.71
N PHE A 150 13.07 -11.49 -4.04
CA PHE A 150 13.37 -11.33 -2.61
C PHE A 150 12.69 -12.39 -1.76
N PHE A 151 11.39 -12.62 -1.95
CA PHE A 151 10.63 -13.63 -1.19
C PHE A 151 11.01 -15.08 -1.54
N SER A 152 11.76 -15.30 -2.61
CA SER A 152 12.34 -16.59 -2.96
C SER A 152 13.69 -16.85 -2.28
N THR A 153 14.31 -15.81 -1.68
CA THR A 153 15.55 -15.94 -0.91
C THR A 153 15.31 -16.53 0.48
N GLU A 154 16.37 -16.97 1.14
CA GLU A 154 16.31 -17.44 2.54
C GLU A 154 15.75 -16.37 3.49
N LEU A 155 16.15 -15.10 3.32
CA LEU A 155 15.62 -13.98 4.11
C LEU A 155 14.11 -13.79 3.89
N GLY A 156 13.64 -13.87 2.66
CA GLY A 156 12.22 -13.77 2.34
C GLY A 156 11.42 -14.95 2.90
N CYS A 157 11.97 -16.16 2.88
CA CYS A 157 11.38 -17.33 3.51
C CYS A 157 11.31 -17.18 5.03
N ALA A 158 12.39 -16.73 5.67
CA ALA A 158 12.44 -16.47 7.12
C ALA A 158 11.44 -15.39 7.55
N LEU A 159 11.27 -14.35 6.74
CA LEU A 159 10.31 -13.28 6.97
C LEU A 159 8.86 -13.81 6.94
N ARG A 160 8.50 -14.61 5.93
CA ARG A 160 7.18 -15.25 5.84
C ARG A 160 6.93 -16.24 6.98
N ALA A 161 7.93 -17.05 7.36
CA ALA A 161 7.84 -17.97 8.47
C ALA A 161 7.61 -17.22 9.80
N THR A 162 8.29 -16.08 9.99
CA THR A 162 8.13 -15.21 11.18
C THR A 162 6.71 -14.67 11.30
N GLY A 163 6.07 -14.28 10.19
CA GLY A 163 4.68 -13.81 10.20
C GLY A 163 3.68 -14.95 10.47
N CYS A 164 3.92 -16.15 9.92
CA CYS A 164 3.03 -17.29 10.15
C CYS A 164 3.07 -17.80 11.60
N ASN A 165 4.27 -17.98 12.16
CA ASN A 165 4.45 -18.43 13.55
C ASN A 165 5.81 -18.00 14.10
N PRO A 166 5.88 -16.88 14.84
CA PRO A 166 7.13 -16.36 15.35
C PRO A 166 7.79 -17.28 16.40
N VAL A 167 7.01 -18.06 17.15
CA VAL A 167 7.54 -18.98 18.16
C VAL A 167 8.27 -20.14 17.48
N MET A 168 7.64 -20.76 16.49
CA MET A 168 8.22 -21.87 15.74
C MET A 168 9.45 -21.40 14.92
N SER A 169 9.39 -20.22 14.31
CA SER A 169 10.53 -19.66 13.58
C SER A 169 11.74 -19.43 14.47
N ARG A 170 11.52 -18.96 15.70
CA ARG A 170 12.59 -18.78 16.69
C ARG A 170 13.18 -20.12 17.11
N ALA A 171 12.37 -21.17 17.29
CA ALA A 171 12.84 -22.51 17.59
C ALA A 171 13.72 -23.12 16.47
N GLN A 172 13.51 -22.67 15.23
CA GLN A 172 14.34 -23.02 14.05
C GLN A 172 15.58 -22.13 13.90
N GLY A 173 15.90 -21.27 14.88
CA GLY A 173 17.08 -20.41 14.88
C GLY A 173 16.91 -19.07 14.13
N VAL A 174 15.71 -18.75 13.62
CA VAL A 174 15.47 -17.47 12.94
C VAL A 174 15.38 -16.34 13.95
N ASN A 175 16.14 -15.26 13.74
CA ASN A 175 16.01 -14.04 14.53
C ASN A 175 14.74 -13.27 14.12
N THR A 176 13.62 -13.58 14.77
CA THR A 176 12.32 -12.99 14.48
C THR A 176 12.27 -11.47 14.69
N GLY A 177 13.07 -10.93 15.62
CA GLY A 177 13.19 -9.49 15.82
C GLY A 177 13.77 -8.80 14.60
N LEU A 178 14.91 -9.30 14.10
CA LEU A 178 15.54 -8.77 12.89
C LEU A 178 14.63 -8.88 11.67
N MET A 179 13.90 -10.00 11.50
CA MET A 179 12.95 -10.19 10.39
C MET A 179 11.82 -9.17 10.44
N LYS A 180 11.29 -8.84 11.62
CA LYS A 180 10.28 -7.79 11.78
C LYS A 180 10.81 -6.41 11.37
N VAL A 181 12.03 -6.04 11.78
CA VAL A 181 12.67 -4.78 11.40
C VAL A 181 12.86 -4.71 9.88
N ILE A 182 13.41 -5.76 9.26
CA ILE A 182 13.62 -5.82 7.81
C ILE A 182 12.30 -5.71 7.05
N GLY A 183 11.26 -6.40 7.50
CA GLY A 183 9.97 -6.36 6.83
C GLY A 183 9.27 -5.00 6.92
N LEU A 184 9.32 -4.33 8.09
CA LEU A 184 8.82 -2.97 8.27
C LEU A 184 9.63 -1.96 7.43
N ALA A 185 10.96 -2.11 7.38
CA ALA A 185 11.84 -1.27 6.57
C ALA A 185 11.51 -1.42 5.07
N LEU A 186 11.40 -2.66 4.57
CA LEU A 186 11.08 -2.95 3.17
C LEU A 186 9.68 -2.44 2.78
N SER A 187 8.68 -2.66 3.64
CA SER A 187 7.32 -2.15 3.44
C SER A 187 7.32 -0.63 3.27
N ASN A 188 7.90 0.09 4.23
CA ASN A 188 7.91 1.54 4.22
C ASN A 188 8.78 2.13 3.09
N ALA A 189 9.81 1.41 2.63
CA ALA A 189 10.57 1.77 1.43
C ALA A 189 9.68 1.74 0.17
N VAL A 190 8.87 0.69 0.01
CA VAL A 190 7.91 0.57 -1.11
C VAL A 190 6.82 1.64 -1.02
N VAL A 191 6.31 1.91 0.17
CA VAL A 191 5.32 2.97 0.42
C VAL A 191 5.88 4.35 0.04
N ALA A 192 7.09 4.68 0.48
CA ALA A 192 7.73 5.95 0.15
C ALA A 192 8.05 6.08 -1.34
N MET A 193 8.37 4.97 -2.03
CA MET A 193 8.48 4.95 -3.49
C MET A 193 7.16 5.35 -4.16
N SER A 194 6.04 4.83 -3.69
CA SER A 194 4.71 5.24 -4.16
C SER A 194 4.46 6.73 -3.90
N GLY A 195 4.86 7.27 -2.74
CA GLY A 195 4.79 8.69 -2.43
C GLY A 195 5.58 9.56 -3.43
N GLY A 196 6.80 9.13 -3.79
CA GLY A 196 7.62 9.78 -4.81
C GLY A 196 7.01 9.75 -6.21
N LEU A 197 6.32 8.67 -6.59
CA LEU A 197 5.55 8.59 -7.84
C LEU A 197 4.32 9.49 -7.79
N LEU A 198 3.65 9.55 -6.64
CA LEU A 198 2.42 10.30 -6.45
C LEU A 198 2.67 11.81 -6.56
N CYS A 199 3.72 12.34 -5.93
CA CYS A 199 4.04 13.77 -6.01
C CYS A 199 4.42 14.22 -7.43
N GLN A 200 5.15 13.39 -8.19
CA GLN A 200 5.47 13.67 -9.59
C GLN A 200 4.21 13.65 -10.46
N TYR A 201 3.33 12.66 -10.24
CA TYR A 201 2.09 12.54 -11.00
C TYR A 201 1.14 13.71 -10.75
N GLN A 202 0.92 14.07 -9.48
CA GLN A 202 -0.01 15.14 -9.09
C GLN A 202 0.57 16.56 -9.29
N GLY A 203 1.90 16.70 -9.29
CA GLY A 203 2.56 17.99 -9.41
C GLY A 203 2.54 18.83 -8.12
N TYR A 204 2.27 18.22 -6.98
CA TYR A 204 2.35 18.84 -5.65
C TYR A 204 2.55 17.81 -4.54
N THR A 205 2.98 18.26 -3.38
CA THR A 205 3.09 17.45 -2.16
C THR A 205 2.44 18.19 -0.99
N ASP A 206 1.54 17.50 -0.29
CA ASP A 206 0.90 17.97 0.94
C ASP A 206 1.30 17.09 2.11
N VAL A 207 1.55 17.69 3.27
CA VAL A 207 1.95 16.94 4.50
C VAL A 207 0.86 15.95 4.94
N ASN A 208 -0.38 16.16 4.55
CA ASN A 208 -1.52 15.31 4.93
C ASN A 208 -1.95 14.34 3.81
N MET A 209 -1.23 14.27 2.68
CA MET A 209 -1.62 13.46 1.53
C MET A 209 -1.67 11.96 1.81
N GLY A 210 -0.92 11.50 2.82
CA GLY A 210 -0.91 10.09 3.24
C GLY A 210 -1.99 9.72 4.25
N ARG A 211 -2.77 10.66 4.77
CA ARG A 211 -3.79 10.35 5.77
C ARG A 211 -4.88 9.43 5.23
N GLY A 212 -4.98 8.23 5.80
CA GLY A 212 -5.90 7.19 5.38
C GLY A 212 -5.34 6.26 4.30
N ALA A 213 -4.07 6.39 3.94
CA ALA A 213 -3.41 5.52 2.96
C ALA A 213 -3.46 4.04 3.40
N VAL A 214 -3.26 3.77 4.70
CA VAL A 214 -3.38 2.42 5.26
C VAL A 214 -4.72 1.79 4.93
N VAL A 215 -5.83 2.54 5.07
CA VAL A 215 -7.19 2.04 4.82
C VAL A 215 -7.37 1.67 3.35
N ILE A 216 -6.89 2.52 2.43
CA ILE A 216 -6.93 2.25 0.99
C ILE A 216 -6.06 1.03 0.65
N GLY A 217 -4.87 0.93 1.26
CA GLY A 217 -3.98 -0.21 1.07
C GLY A 217 -4.60 -1.52 1.53
N LEU A 218 -5.21 -1.55 2.71
CA LEU A 218 -5.92 -2.73 3.22
C LEU A 218 -7.10 -3.12 2.31
N ALA A 219 -7.87 -2.13 1.84
CA ALA A 219 -8.95 -2.37 0.88
C ALA A 219 -8.42 -3.02 -0.40
N ALA A 220 -7.35 -2.48 -0.97
CA ALA A 220 -6.72 -3.03 -2.17
C ALA A 220 -6.25 -4.47 -1.97
N VAL A 221 -5.64 -4.78 -0.81
CA VAL A 221 -5.21 -6.15 -0.45
C VAL A 221 -6.40 -7.10 -0.40
N VAL A 222 -7.50 -6.69 0.25
CA VAL A 222 -8.69 -7.55 0.40
C VAL A 222 -9.41 -7.73 -0.93
N ILE A 223 -9.60 -6.65 -1.71
CA ILE A 223 -10.20 -6.72 -3.05
C ILE A 223 -9.36 -7.63 -3.95
N GLY A 224 -8.05 -7.44 -3.95
CA GLY A 224 -7.11 -8.24 -4.73
C GLY A 224 -7.19 -9.73 -4.38
N HIS A 225 -7.25 -10.04 -3.08
CA HIS A 225 -7.42 -11.40 -2.60
C HIS A 225 -8.79 -12.00 -2.98
N ALA A 226 -9.85 -11.19 -2.95
CA ALA A 226 -11.19 -11.64 -3.33
C ALA A 226 -11.31 -11.92 -4.84
N VAL A 227 -10.65 -11.13 -5.69
CA VAL A 227 -10.70 -11.24 -7.16
C VAL A 227 -9.86 -12.40 -7.67
N LEU A 228 -8.61 -12.52 -7.22
CA LEU A 228 -7.71 -13.61 -7.66
C LEU A 228 -7.99 -14.93 -6.93
N GLY A 229 -8.73 -14.90 -5.83
CA GLY A 229 -9.24 -16.06 -5.13
C GLY A 229 -8.18 -17.10 -4.75
N ARG A 230 -8.61 -18.35 -4.70
CA ARG A 230 -7.80 -19.53 -4.35
C ARG A 230 -6.67 -19.88 -5.34
N HIS A 231 -6.59 -19.23 -6.49
CA HIS A 231 -5.59 -19.52 -7.55
C HIS A 231 -4.22 -18.88 -7.25
N GLY A 232 -4.09 -18.07 -6.19
CA GLY A 232 -2.87 -17.37 -5.80
C GLY A 232 -1.89 -18.18 -4.97
N GLY A 233 -1.55 -19.42 -5.38
CA GLY A 233 -0.47 -20.19 -4.72
C GLY A 233 0.91 -19.54 -4.88
N HIS A 234 1.11 -18.72 -5.92
CA HIS A 234 2.37 -18.06 -6.22
C HIS A 234 2.38 -16.61 -5.69
N MET A 235 3.49 -16.20 -5.10
CA MET A 235 3.69 -14.84 -4.56
C MET A 235 3.44 -13.75 -5.62
N ALA A 236 3.85 -13.99 -6.87
CA ALA A 236 3.62 -13.08 -7.99
C ALA A 236 2.13 -12.80 -8.23
N ALA A 237 1.29 -13.84 -8.16
CA ALA A 237 -0.15 -13.69 -8.33
C ALA A 237 -0.78 -12.91 -7.16
N GLN A 238 -0.29 -13.11 -5.94
CA GLN A 238 -0.77 -12.36 -4.77
C GLN A 238 -0.42 -10.88 -4.85
N LEU A 239 0.83 -10.55 -5.19
CA LEU A 239 1.28 -9.15 -5.36
C LEU A 239 0.59 -8.48 -6.55
N GLY A 240 0.48 -9.17 -7.69
CA GLY A 240 -0.29 -8.69 -8.85
C GLY A 240 -1.77 -8.46 -8.51
N GLY A 241 -2.34 -9.32 -7.68
CA GLY A 241 -3.70 -9.20 -7.16
C GLY A 241 -3.91 -7.92 -6.35
N VAL A 242 -2.95 -7.57 -5.52
CA VAL A 242 -3.01 -6.33 -4.73
C VAL A 242 -3.03 -5.10 -5.64
N VAL A 243 -2.19 -5.09 -6.68
CA VAL A 243 -2.19 -3.99 -7.68
C VAL A 243 -3.54 -3.91 -8.39
N LEU A 244 -4.08 -5.05 -8.85
CA LEU A 244 -5.41 -5.09 -9.47
C LEU A 244 -6.50 -4.63 -8.49
N GLY A 245 -6.41 -5.00 -7.23
CA GLY A 245 -7.35 -4.55 -6.19
C GLY A 245 -7.34 -3.04 -6.01
N ALA A 246 -6.16 -2.40 -6.03
CA ALA A 246 -6.03 -0.95 -5.97
C ALA A 246 -6.63 -0.28 -7.21
N VAL A 247 -6.39 -0.83 -8.39
CA VAL A 247 -6.96 -0.33 -9.65
C VAL A 247 -8.50 -0.40 -9.61
N ILE A 248 -9.07 -1.52 -9.18
CA ILE A 248 -10.52 -1.68 -9.04
C ILE A 248 -11.07 -0.64 -8.04
N TYR A 249 -10.41 -0.47 -6.89
CA TYR A 249 -10.80 0.52 -5.90
C TYR A 249 -10.86 1.93 -6.50
N TYR A 250 -9.83 2.35 -7.26
CA TYR A 250 -9.79 3.68 -7.87
C TYR A 250 -10.78 3.86 -9.03
N ILE A 251 -11.11 2.79 -9.77
CA ILE A 251 -12.20 2.84 -10.76
C ILE A 251 -13.54 3.09 -10.06
N VAL A 252 -13.83 2.37 -8.96
CA VAL A 252 -15.05 2.58 -8.17
C VAL A 252 -15.09 4.00 -7.60
N TYR A 253 -13.97 4.48 -7.07
CA TYR A 253 -13.83 5.84 -6.56
C TYR A 253 -14.10 6.90 -7.64
N GLN A 254 -13.61 6.69 -8.87
CA GLN A 254 -13.88 7.58 -10.01
C GLN A 254 -15.34 7.60 -10.41
N VAL A 255 -16.03 6.46 -10.36
CA VAL A 255 -17.48 6.38 -10.63
C VAL A 255 -18.27 7.21 -9.59
N ILE A 256 -17.88 7.18 -8.31
CA ILE A 256 -18.51 7.98 -7.25
C ILE A 256 -18.34 9.48 -7.52
N ILE A 257 -17.14 9.91 -7.91
CA ILE A 257 -16.89 11.30 -8.28
C ILE A 257 -17.79 11.72 -9.47
N PHE A 258 -17.89 10.86 -10.47
CA PHE A 258 -18.70 11.12 -11.64
C PHE A 258 -20.22 11.19 -11.35
N ALA A 259 -20.68 10.49 -10.31
CA ALA A 259 -22.07 10.55 -9.86
C ALA A 259 -22.47 11.90 -9.25
N GLY A 260 -21.52 12.86 -9.15
CA GLY A 260 -21.78 14.23 -8.74
C GLY A 260 -21.89 14.44 -7.22
N PHE A 261 -21.35 13.51 -6.44
CA PHE A 261 -21.27 13.70 -4.97
C PHE A 261 -20.23 14.77 -4.60
N ASP A 262 -20.54 15.56 -3.57
CA ASP A 262 -19.65 16.57 -3.04
C ASP A 262 -18.29 16.00 -2.65
N THR A 263 -17.22 16.73 -2.97
CA THR A 263 -15.84 16.34 -2.67
C THR A 263 -15.58 16.11 -1.19
N ASP A 264 -16.32 16.80 -0.32
CA ASP A 264 -16.23 16.65 1.13
C ASP A 264 -16.72 15.29 1.62
N LEU A 265 -17.65 14.67 0.90
CA LEU A 265 -18.20 13.35 1.20
C LEU A 265 -17.34 12.20 0.64
N LEU A 266 -16.33 12.47 -0.18
CA LEU A 266 -15.50 11.42 -0.81
C LEU A 266 -14.80 10.53 0.21
N LYS A 267 -14.33 11.08 1.35
CA LYS A 267 -13.73 10.28 2.43
C LYS A 267 -14.73 9.34 3.08
N MET A 268 -15.98 9.80 3.26
CA MET A 268 -17.06 8.96 3.80
C MET A 268 -17.39 7.83 2.82
N PHE A 269 -17.57 8.12 1.54
CA PHE A 269 -17.83 7.09 0.52
C PHE A 269 -16.67 6.10 0.40
N SER A 270 -15.43 6.59 0.46
CA SER A 270 -14.24 5.74 0.52
C SER A 270 -14.31 4.74 1.68
N ALA A 271 -14.63 5.20 2.88
CA ALA A 271 -14.79 4.34 4.05
C ALA A 271 -15.93 3.32 3.88
N VAL A 272 -17.07 3.73 3.32
CA VAL A 272 -18.21 2.85 3.03
C VAL A 272 -17.82 1.78 1.99
N VAL A 273 -17.15 2.17 0.91
CA VAL A 273 -16.66 1.22 -0.10
C VAL A 273 -15.73 0.18 0.52
N VAL A 274 -14.78 0.61 1.35
CA VAL A 274 -13.87 -0.29 2.08
C VAL A 274 -14.67 -1.22 3.00
N ALA A 275 -15.63 -0.69 3.77
CA ALA A 275 -16.46 -1.49 4.68
C ALA A 275 -17.28 -2.56 3.92
N VAL A 276 -17.84 -2.21 2.76
CA VAL A 276 -18.56 -3.16 1.91
C VAL A 276 -17.63 -4.26 1.39
N PHE A 277 -16.46 -3.89 0.85
CA PHE A 277 -15.50 -4.87 0.33
C PHE A 277 -14.93 -5.79 1.42
N LEU A 278 -14.74 -5.29 2.64
CA LEU A 278 -14.32 -6.10 3.79
C LEU A 278 -15.46 -6.97 4.33
N GLY A 279 -16.70 -6.46 4.36
CA GLY A 279 -17.86 -7.13 4.92
C GLY A 279 -18.41 -8.25 4.05
N VAL A 280 -18.47 -8.06 2.72
CA VAL A 280 -19.06 -9.03 1.78
C VAL A 280 -18.40 -10.42 1.84
N PRO A 281 -17.07 -10.58 1.84
CA PRO A 281 -16.44 -11.90 1.98
C PRO A 281 -16.83 -12.58 3.30
N HIS A 282 -16.83 -11.86 4.42
CA HIS A 282 -17.16 -12.38 5.73
C HIS A 282 -18.61 -12.90 5.81
N VAL A 283 -19.56 -12.10 5.35
CA VAL A 283 -20.98 -12.48 5.29
C VAL A 283 -21.18 -13.71 4.38
N ARG A 284 -20.51 -13.75 3.23
CA ARG A 284 -20.60 -14.88 2.31
C ARG A 284 -20.07 -16.18 2.92
N ASP A 285 -18.98 -16.12 3.68
CA ASP A 285 -18.39 -17.28 4.35
C ASP A 285 -19.29 -17.75 5.50
N GLN A 286 -19.90 -16.86 6.26
CA GLN A 286 -20.90 -17.21 7.28
C GLN A 286 -22.13 -17.92 6.67
N ILE A 287 -22.69 -17.39 5.57
CA ILE A 287 -23.83 -18.00 4.87
C ILE A 287 -23.45 -19.39 4.35
N ARG A 288 -22.24 -19.57 3.81
CA ARG A 288 -21.75 -20.88 3.35
C ARG A 288 -21.60 -21.88 4.49
N THR A 289 -21.07 -21.46 5.63
CA THR A 289 -20.88 -22.30 6.80
C THR A 289 -22.22 -22.74 7.38
N ASN A 290 -23.17 -21.81 7.54
CA ASN A 290 -24.52 -22.11 8.01
C ASN A 290 -25.28 -23.04 7.05
N SER A 291 -25.10 -22.89 5.75
CA SER A 291 -25.70 -23.78 4.75
C SER A 291 -25.11 -25.20 4.79
N ARG A 292 -23.83 -25.35 5.12
CA ARG A 292 -23.18 -26.66 5.30
C ARG A 292 -23.64 -27.35 6.58
N ILE A 293 -23.79 -26.62 7.68
CA ILE A 293 -24.31 -27.13 8.95
C ILE A 293 -25.75 -27.64 8.78
N LYS A 294 -26.61 -26.85 8.10
CA LYS A 294 -28.00 -27.28 7.82
C LYS A 294 -28.06 -28.54 6.96
N LYS A 295 -27.20 -28.68 5.93
CA LYS A 295 -27.13 -29.88 5.08
C LYS A 295 -26.54 -31.09 5.81
N GLY A 296 -25.63 -30.89 6.76
CA GLY A 296 -25.08 -31.96 7.60
C GLY A 296 -26.11 -32.50 8.60
N GLY A 297 -26.86 -31.61 9.23
CA GLY A 297 -27.92 -31.99 10.18
C GLY A 297 -29.10 -32.78 9.55
N SER A 298 -29.49 -32.43 8.30
CA SER A 298 -30.54 -33.16 7.60
C SER A 298 -30.10 -34.57 7.16
N ARG A 299 -28.81 -34.81 6.83
CA ARG A 299 -28.30 -36.13 6.52
C ARG A 299 -28.21 -37.08 7.72
N HIS A 300 -27.98 -36.56 8.92
CA HIS A 300 -28.01 -37.37 10.14
C HIS A 300 -29.44 -37.70 10.59
N ALA A 301 -30.43 -36.85 10.31
CA ALA A 301 -31.82 -37.11 10.59
C ALA A 301 -32.50 -38.10 9.61
N GLU A 302 -31.92 -38.25 8.41
CA GLU A 302 -32.44 -39.16 7.37
C GLU A 302 -31.85 -40.59 7.50
N ASN A 303 -30.76 -40.77 8.27
CA ASN A 303 -30.07 -42.03 8.53
C ASN A 303 -30.29 -42.57 9.96
N ALA A 304 -31.14 -41.94 10.77
CA ALA A 304 -31.60 -42.37 12.10
C ALA A 304 -33.07 -42.82 12.06
#